data_8ea6408147be3dae7c8b3c26fd2d6b25
#
_entry.id   8ea6408147be3dae7c8b3c26fd2d6b25
#
_cell.length_a   1.000
_cell.length_b   1.000
_cell.length_c   1.000
_cell.angle_alpha   90.00
_cell.angle_beta   90.00
_cell.angle_gamma   90.00
#
_symmetry.space_group_name_H-M   'P 1'
#
loop_
_entity.id
_entity.type
_entity.pdbx_description
1 polymer ?
#
loop_
_entity_poly.entity_id
_entity_poly.type
_entity_poly.pdbx_seq_one_letter_code
_entity_poly.pdbx_strand_id
1 'polypeptide(L)'
;MAEKIKNYNLGEVFTPSKPADVSFVERNEINRRVDRAIRTSGKQIIIYGFSGVGKTTLLFKKLKEFGINYIKTSCITGMTIQDIVVDAFNQLDIYYPNQKDVIETNAVGGNLEASFWILKAGLKAETKGDTKFSQKRAVELPITPQTLAKFIGTANLVWVIEDFHKIEESHKKQMAQIMKVFMDASVEFPNLKIIALGAVNSAREVVQYDSEMKSRISELEVPLMSHDNLKRIIETGEKLLNVKFSDNVTNRIVTYSSGLPAVTHQLCLLLCELNDVFKTKGKLTKIQSQRFNEAMVEYVEENSDSFKAIFEQATKTIHTRKNENPLDLLGYIITLGKENFTIAELKESIQKGNINYRGNNLKKYIDEFTEPNRSEILRFNENHNTYYFSNPFIKAYVQCSLKIDSQQSQTIHFKEDFKNVLKEELILAQRVFKEDFGDFDFGDFDDL
;
A
#
# COMPACT_ATOMS: atom_id res chain seq x y z
N MET A 1 -36.35 -7.14 -19.21
CA MET A 1 -35.20 -8.06 -19.37
C MET A 1 -34.42 -8.00 -18.09
N ALA A 2 -34.32 -9.09 -17.31
CA ALA A 2 -33.47 -9.10 -16.12
C ALA A 2 -32.01 -8.95 -16.57
N GLU A 3 -31.35 -7.89 -16.16
CA GLU A 3 -29.90 -7.74 -16.37
C GLU A 3 -29.22 -8.97 -15.79
N LYS A 4 -28.45 -9.66 -16.61
CA LYS A 4 -27.69 -10.83 -16.20
C LYS A 4 -26.67 -10.37 -15.16
N ILE A 5 -26.91 -10.62 -13.90
CA ILE A 5 -25.99 -10.26 -12.80
C ILE A 5 -24.64 -10.89 -13.15
N LYS A 6 -23.65 -10.05 -13.43
CA LYS A 6 -22.29 -10.52 -13.70
C LYS A 6 -21.76 -11.18 -12.43
N ASN A 7 -21.27 -12.41 -12.56
CA ASN A 7 -20.79 -13.18 -11.42
C ASN A 7 -19.31 -12.86 -11.17
N TYR A 8 -18.96 -12.46 -9.95
CA TYR A 8 -17.61 -12.16 -9.50
C TYR A 8 -17.21 -13.07 -8.34
N ASN A 9 -15.96 -13.48 -8.29
CA ASN A 9 -15.40 -14.12 -7.10
C ASN A 9 -15.08 -13.05 -6.04
N LEU A 10 -15.13 -13.41 -4.77
CA LEU A 10 -14.85 -12.51 -3.65
C LEU A 10 -13.49 -11.83 -3.80
N GLY A 11 -12.42 -12.59 -4.10
CA GLY A 11 -11.05 -12.08 -4.28
C GLY A 11 -10.83 -11.26 -5.55
N GLU A 12 -11.82 -11.12 -6.46
CA GLU A 12 -11.80 -10.15 -7.57
C GLU A 12 -12.38 -8.80 -7.14
N VAL A 13 -13.28 -8.82 -6.14
CA VAL A 13 -13.98 -7.64 -5.63
C VAL A 13 -13.18 -7.01 -4.48
N PHE A 14 -12.86 -7.78 -3.46
CA PHE A 14 -12.03 -7.31 -2.36
C PHE A 14 -10.61 -7.84 -2.50
N THR A 15 -9.69 -6.94 -2.83
CA THR A 15 -8.32 -7.24 -3.27
C THR A 15 -7.29 -6.56 -2.35
N PRO A 16 -7.07 -7.04 -1.11
CA PRO A 16 -6.17 -6.38 -0.15
C PRO A 16 -4.71 -6.30 -0.64
N SER A 17 -4.24 -7.32 -1.35
CA SER A 17 -2.84 -7.47 -1.79
C SER A 17 -2.62 -7.24 -3.29
N LYS A 18 -3.68 -6.96 -4.06
CA LYS A 18 -3.63 -6.75 -5.51
C LYS A 18 -4.23 -5.41 -5.90
N PRO A 19 -3.82 -4.82 -7.02
CA PRO A 19 -4.51 -3.64 -7.56
C PRO A 19 -5.99 -3.92 -7.80
N ALA A 20 -6.87 -3.06 -7.24
CA ALA A 20 -8.31 -3.16 -7.46
C ALA A 20 -8.66 -2.73 -8.89
N ASP A 21 -9.42 -3.54 -9.62
CA ASP A 21 -9.95 -3.20 -10.94
C ASP A 21 -11.45 -2.89 -10.88
N VAL A 22 -12.27 -3.87 -10.47
CA VAL A 22 -13.74 -3.75 -10.45
C VAL A 22 -14.27 -2.90 -9.29
N SER A 23 -13.55 -2.84 -8.19
CA SER A 23 -13.88 -2.07 -6.98
C SER A 23 -13.03 -0.79 -6.85
N PHE A 24 -12.40 -0.34 -7.93
CA PHE A 24 -11.63 0.90 -7.92
C PHE A 24 -12.55 2.10 -7.64
N VAL A 25 -12.12 2.95 -6.71
CA VAL A 25 -12.82 4.19 -6.35
C VAL A 25 -12.02 5.40 -6.82
N GLU A 26 -12.59 6.18 -7.70
CA GLU A 26 -11.97 7.43 -8.16
C GLU A 26 -11.93 8.48 -7.05
N ARG A 27 -10.77 9.12 -6.94
CA ARG A 27 -10.50 10.26 -6.06
C ARG A 27 -10.25 11.49 -6.91
N ASN A 28 -11.27 12.31 -7.13
CA ASN A 28 -11.32 13.37 -8.15
C ASN A 28 -10.08 14.26 -8.22
N GLU A 29 -9.50 14.66 -7.10
CA GLU A 29 -8.34 15.56 -7.10
C GLU A 29 -7.07 14.87 -7.54
N ILE A 30 -6.70 13.76 -6.88
CA ILE A 30 -5.45 13.06 -7.23
C ILE A 30 -5.53 12.43 -8.61
N ASN A 31 -6.70 11.91 -9.03
CA ASN A 31 -6.89 11.37 -10.36
C ASN A 31 -6.63 12.44 -11.44
N ARG A 32 -7.20 13.64 -11.29
CA ARG A 32 -6.95 14.77 -12.23
C ARG A 32 -5.47 15.18 -12.28
N ARG A 33 -4.77 15.15 -11.13
CA ARG A 33 -3.33 15.46 -11.08
C ARG A 33 -2.50 14.41 -11.81
N VAL A 34 -2.82 13.13 -11.63
CA VAL A 34 -2.18 12.01 -12.34
C VAL A 34 -2.46 12.10 -13.85
N ASP A 35 -3.71 12.32 -14.24
CA ASP A 35 -4.13 12.48 -15.65
C ASP A 35 -3.34 13.60 -16.33
N ARG A 36 -3.22 14.76 -15.68
CA ARG A 36 -2.44 15.89 -16.20
C ARG A 36 -0.96 15.53 -16.35
N ALA A 37 -0.36 14.89 -15.34
CA ALA A 37 1.05 14.53 -15.36
C ALA A 37 1.34 13.51 -16.49
N ILE A 38 0.47 12.52 -16.68
CA ILE A 38 0.59 11.52 -17.76
C ILE A 38 0.54 12.21 -19.12
N ARG A 39 -0.39 13.14 -19.35
CA ARG A 39 -0.58 13.83 -20.64
C ARG A 39 0.49 14.90 -20.92
N THR A 40 1.20 15.40 -19.91
CA THR A 40 2.22 16.44 -20.11
C THR A 40 3.50 15.81 -20.64
N SER A 41 3.85 16.12 -21.91
CA SER A 41 5.12 15.68 -22.50
C SER A 41 6.33 16.23 -21.75
N GLY A 42 7.44 15.51 -21.74
CA GLY A 42 8.70 15.90 -21.11
C GLY A 42 8.72 15.85 -19.59
N LYS A 43 7.58 15.68 -18.90
CA LYS A 43 7.55 15.54 -17.45
C LYS A 43 7.76 14.09 -17.02
N GLN A 44 8.65 13.90 -16.06
CA GLN A 44 8.77 12.65 -15.33
C GLN A 44 7.83 12.69 -14.13
N ILE A 45 7.42 11.53 -13.61
CA ILE A 45 6.39 11.44 -12.57
C ILE A 45 6.95 10.67 -11.37
N ILE A 46 6.79 11.24 -10.18
CA ILE A 46 7.05 10.54 -8.91
C ILE A 46 5.75 10.50 -8.13
N ILE A 47 5.22 9.30 -7.93
CA ILE A 47 4.02 9.05 -7.12
C ILE A 47 4.47 8.48 -5.78
N TYR A 48 4.15 9.14 -4.69
CA TYR A 48 4.58 8.74 -3.37
C TYR A 48 3.42 8.76 -2.35
N GLY A 49 3.63 8.17 -1.20
CA GLY A 49 2.64 8.05 -0.13
C GLY A 49 2.82 6.75 0.64
N PHE A 50 2.04 6.56 1.69
CA PHE A 50 2.11 5.36 2.52
C PHE A 50 1.88 4.07 1.71
N SER A 51 2.41 2.94 2.21
CA SER A 51 2.04 1.64 1.64
C SER A 51 0.53 1.44 1.77
N GLY A 52 -0.08 0.68 0.86
CA GLY A 52 -1.50 0.36 0.92
C GLY A 52 -2.50 1.49 0.60
N VAL A 53 -2.04 2.74 0.29
CA VAL A 53 -2.94 3.85 -0.10
C VAL A 53 -3.47 3.74 -1.54
N GLY A 54 -3.00 2.74 -2.30
CA GLY A 54 -3.46 2.49 -3.67
C GLY A 54 -2.66 3.22 -4.76
N LYS A 55 -1.37 3.54 -4.56
CA LYS A 55 -0.49 4.15 -5.59
C LYS A 55 -0.46 3.35 -6.88
N THR A 56 -0.10 2.07 -6.77
CA THR A 56 0.00 1.12 -7.88
C THR A 56 -1.34 0.95 -8.58
N THR A 57 -2.42 0.80 -7.82
CA THR A 57 -3.79 0.70 -8.34
C THR A 57 -4.17 1.93 -9.15
N LEU A 58 -3.93 3.12 -8.62
CA LEU A 58 -4.22 4.40 -9.29
C LEU A 58 -3.46 4.52 -10.60
N LEU A 59 -2.13 4.27 -10.58
CA LEU A 59 -1.30 4.39 -11.78
C LEU A 59 -1.74 3.42 -12.86
N PHE A 60 -1.84 2.13 -12.57
CA PHE A 60 -2.15 1.14 -13.59
C PHE A 60 -3.58 1.29 -14.15
N LYS A 61 -4.53 1.73 -13.30
CA LYS A 61 -5.86 2.08 -13.78
C LYS A 61 -5.80 3.21 -14.81
N LYS A 62 -5.04 4.27 -14.54
CA LYS A 62 -4.88 5.40 -15.45
C LYS A 62 -4.11 5.04 -16.72
N LEU A 63 -3.04 4.27 -16.63
CA LEU A 63 -2.32 3.78 -17.83
C LEU A 63 -3.25 2.95 -18.72
N LYS A 64 -4.07 2.06 -18.14
CA LYS A 64 -5.07 1.27 -18.86
C LYS A 64 -6.14 2.16 -19.53
N GLU A 65 -6.66 3.17 -18.83
CA GLU A 65 -7.64 4.12 -19.36
C GLU A 65 -7.10 4.92 -20.55
N PHE A 66 -5.82 5.29 -20.52
CA PHE A 66 -5.16 5.99 -21.62
C PHE A 66 -4.62 5.08 -22.73
N GLY A 67 -4.74 3.76 -22.57
CA GLY A 67 -4.17 2.79 -23.53
C GLY A 67 -2.64 2.86 -23.62
N ILE A 68 -1.97 3.26 -22.52
CA ILE A 68 -0.51 3.38 -22.44
C ILE A 68 0.09 2.05 -22.00
N ASN A 69 0.94 1.48 -22.84
CA ASN A 69 1.73 0.31 -22.50
C ASN A 69 2.97 0.73 -21.70
N TYR A 70 3.47 -0.19 -20.89
CA TYR A 70 4.60 0.08 -20.01
C TYR A 70 5.50 -1.15 -19.82
N ILE A 71 6.77 -0.89 -19.47
CA ILE A 71 7.65 -1.86 -18.83
C ILE A 71 7.72 -1.55 -17.35
N LYS A 72 7.99 -2.56 -16.50
CA LYS A 72 7.92 -2.42 -15.05
C LYS A 72 9.15 -3.03 -14.38
N THR A 73 9.97 -2.20 -13.74
CA THR A 73 11.07 -2.63 -12.87
C THR A 73 10.65 -2.51 -11.41
N SER A 74 10.79 -3.58 -10.62
CA SER A 74 10.55 -3.58 -9.18
C SER A 74 11.87 -3.52 -8.43
N CYS A 75 12.11 -2.43 -7.69
CA CYS A 75 13.34 -2.25 -6.93
C CYS A 75 13.34 -3.09 -5.65
N ILE A 76 14.48 -3.69 -5.36
CA ILE A 76 14.76 -4.36 -4.09
C ILE A 76 15.97 -3.71 -3.42
N THR A 77 16.11 -3.89 -2.12
CA THR A 77 17.26 -3.37 -1.36
C THR A 77 18.57 -3.96 -1.90
N GLY A 78 19.58 -3.10 -2.10
CA GLY A 78 20.88 -3.49 -2.65
C GLY A 78 20.96 -3.50 -4.18
N MET A 79 19.87 -3.22 -4.90
CA MET A 79 19.89 -3.05 -6.35
C MET A 79 20.67 -1.80 -6.76
N THR A 80 21.61 -1.94 -7.69
CA THR A 80 22.34 -0.81 -8.29
C THR A 80 21.53 -0.20 -9.43
N ILE A 81 21.90 1.02 -9.84
CA ILE A 81 21.33 1.64 -11.04
C ILE A 81 21.54 0.80 -12.29
N GLN A 82 22.68 0.14 -12.37
CA GLN A 82 22.99 -0.73 -13.51
C GLN A 82 22.02 -1.92 -13.57
N ASP A 83 21.71 -2.54 -12.42
CA ASP A 83 20.74 -3.63 -12.34
C ASP A 83 19.35 -3.17 -12.79
N ILE A 84 18.92 -1.97 -12.38
CA ILE A 84 17.64 -1.39 -12.74
C ILE A 84 17.55 -1.13 -14.25
N VAL A 85 18.62 -0.59 -14.85
CA VAL A 85 18.69 -0.35 -16.30
C VAL A 85 18.72 -1.66 -17.06
N VAL A 86 19.48 -2.66 -16.61
CA VAL A 86 19.53 -4.01 -17.22
C VAL A 86 18.16 -4.69 -17.13
N ASP A 87 17.48 -4.60 -16.00
CA ASP A 87 16.12 -5.15 -15.87
C ASP A 87 15.15 -4.50 -16.88
N ALA A 88 15.21 -3.19 -17.06
CA ALA A 88 14.39 -2.50 -18.06
C ALA A 88 14.68 -2.98 -19.49
N PHE A 89 15.95 -3.21 -19.84
CA PHE A 89 16.30 -3.82 -21.13
C PHE A 89 15.76 -5.25 -21.26
N ASN A 90 15.81 -6.04 -20.18
CA ASN A 90 15.27 -7.40 -20.17
C ASN A 90 13.75 -7.41 -20.38
N GLN A 91 13.02 -6.42 -19.84
CA GLN A 91 11.57 -6.26 -20.02
C GLN A 91 11.19 -5.93 -21.49
N LEU A 92 12.11 -5.36 -22.25
CA LEU A 92 11.88 -5.05 -23.65
C LEU A 92 12.00 -6.27 -24.57
N ASP A 93 12.46 -7.42 -24.06
CA ASP A 93 12.67 -8.65 -24.85
C ASP A 93 13.41 -8.41 -26.17
N ILE A 94 14.48 -7.62 -26.12
CA ILE A 94 15.26 -7.26 -27.30
C ILE A 94 16.13 -8.43 -27.72
N TYR A 95 15.73 -9.08 -28.79
CA TYR A 95 16.50 -10.16 -29.43
C TYR A 95 17.05 -9.70 -30.77
N TYR A 96 18.32 -10.00 -31.06
CA TYR A 96 18.89 -9.83 -32.39
C TYR A 96 18.80 -11.16 -33.16
N PRO A 97 18.29 -11.15 -34.40
CA PRO A 97 18.41 -12.30 -35.24
C PRO A 97 19.90 -12.57 -35.55
N ASN A 98 20.32 -13.82 -35.51
CA ASN A 98 21.67 -14.20 -35.94
C ASN A 98 21.89 -13.80 -37.40
N GLN A 99 23.06 -13.22 -37.72
CA GLN A 99 23.40 -12.79 -39.10
C GLN A 99 23.24 -13.86 -40.17
N LYS A 100 23.17 -15.13 -39.84
CA LYS A 100 22.94 -16.21 -40.81
C LYS A 100 21.52 -16.28 -41.35
N ASP A 101 20.53 -15.81 -40.57
CA ASP A 101 19.12 -15.87 -41.00
C ASP A 101 18.70 -14.66 -41.85
N VAL A 102 19.56 -13.64 -41.97
CA VAL A 102 19.32 -12.41 -42.75
C VAL A 102 19.75 -12.54 -44.23
N ILE A 103 20.53 -13.58 -44.55
CA ILE A 103 21.09 -13.76 -45.92
C ILE A 103 20.06 -14.33 -46.88
N GLU A 104 18.97 -14.95 -46.46
CA GLU A 104 17.96 -15.52 -47.36
C GLU A 104 16.79 -14.61 -47.69
N THR A 105 16.65 -13.45 -47.07
CA THR A 105 15.67 -12.42 -47.48
C THR A 105 16.41 -11.32 -48.24
N ASN A 106 16.53 -11.51 -49.57
CA ASN A 106 17.07 -10.53 -50.47
C ASN A 106 16.38 -9.18 -50.39
N ALA A 107 17.26 -8.19 -50.32
CA ALA A 107 17.10 -6.83 -50.82
C ALA A 107 16.04 -5.94 -50.13
N VAL A 108 16.53 -4.96 -49.52
CA VAL A 108 16.35 -3.54 -49.70
C VAL A 108 16.78 -2.81 -48.44
N GLY A 109 17.79 -1.96 -48.57
CA GLY A 109 18.09 -0.82 -47.73
C GLY A 109 18.00 -1.02 -46.22
N GLY A 110 19.15 -1.24 -45.56
CA GLY A 110 19.23 -1.37 -44.10
C GLY A 110 18.77 -0.09 -43.38
N ASN A 111 17.52 -0.05 -43.00
CA ASN A 111 17.01 0.93 -42.07
C ASN A 111 16.71 0.26 -40.73
N LEU A 112 17.12 0.91 -39.66
CA LEU A 112 16.80 0.56 -38.26
C LEU A 112 15.30 0.28 -38.05
N GLU A 113 14.43 0.74 -38.92
CA GLU A 113 12.98 0.49 -38.92
C GLU A 113 12.59 -0.97 -39.14
N ALA A 114 13.34 -1.73 -39.96
CA ALA A 114 13.05 -3.14 -40.18
C ALA A 114 13.28 -4.01 -38.93
N SER A 115 14.34 -3.69 -38.17
CA SER A 115 14.61 -4.33 -36.88
C SER A 115 13.53 -4.03 -35.85
N PHE A 116 12.91 -2.86 -35.93
CA PHE A 116 11.82 -2.41 -35.06
C PHE A 116 10.50 -3.15 -35.32
N TRP A 117 10.18 -3.48 -36.58
CA TRP A 117 8.99 -4.27 -36.87
C TRP A 117 9.05 -5.69 -36.34
N ILE A 118 10.25 -6.28 -36.22
CA ILE A 118 10.47 -7.59 -35.60
C ILE A 118 10.21 -7.52 -34.10
N LEU A 119 10.62 -6.42 -33.43
CA LEU A 119 10.34 -6.15 -32.02
C LEU A 119 8.82 -6.04 -31.76
N LYS A 120 8.09 -5.34 -32.61
CA LYS A 120 6.64 -5.13 -32.49
C LYS A 120 5.82 -6.39 -32.83
N ALA A 121 6.34 -7.27 -33.70
CA ALA A 121 5.75 -8.56 -34.02
C ALA A 121 5.92 -9.57 -32.86
N GLY A 122 7.07 -9.57 -32.17
CA GLY A 122 7.31 -10.38 -30.99
C GLY A 122 6.35 -10.09 -29.82
N LEU A 123 5.97 -8.83 -29.63
CA LEU A 123 4.99 -8.40 -28.62
C LEU A 123 3.53 -8.78 -28.95
N LYS A 124 3.23 -9.20 -30.19
CA LYS A 124 1.87 -9.56 -30.64
C LYS A 124 1.68 -11.02 -31.08
N ALA A 125 2.72 -11.80 -31.15
CA ALA A 125 2.65 -13.18 -31.65
C ALA A 125 2.58 -14.22 -30.53
N GLU A 126 1.45 -14.30 -29.83
CA GLU A 126 0.92 -15.60 -29.45
C GLU A 126 0.36 -16.26 -30.72
N THR A 127 1.22 -16.84 -31.53
CA THR A 127 0.78 -17.72 -32.61
C THR A 127 1.60 -19.01 -32.60
N LYS A 128 0.84 -20.10 -32.44
CA LYS A 128 1.25 -21.47 -32.58
C LYS A 128 2.11 -21.68 -33.85
N GLY A 129 3.31 -22.16 -33.64
CA GLY A 129 4.18 -22.62 -34.69
C GLY A 129 5.58 -22.91 -34.17
N ASP A 130 5.95 -24.19 -34.07
CA ASP A 130 7.28 -24.67 -33.71
C ASP A 130 8.32 -24.23 -34.76
N THR A 131 8.87 -23.05 -34.60
CA THR A 131 10.13 -22.65 -35.22
C THR A 131 11.10 -22.28 -34.10
N LYS A 132 12.04 -23.16 -33.82
CA LYS A 132 13.18 -22.89 -32.93
C LYS A 132 14.07 -21.83 -33.55
N PHE A 133 13.74 -20.56 -33.35
CA PHE A 133 14.68 -19.47 -33.59
C PHE A 133 15.70 -19.46 -32.48
N SER A 134 16.95 -19.74 -32.80
CA SER A 134 18.08 -19.52 -31.90
C SER A 134 18.33 -18.00 -31.82
N GLN A 135 17.65 -17.33 -30.89
CA GLN A 135 17.82 -15.90 -30.65
C GLN A 135 18.98 -15.69 -29.67
N LYS A 136 20.01 -14.97 -30.08
CA LYS A 136 21.03 -14.45 -29.16
C LYS A 136 20.56 -13.11 -28.60
N ARG A 137 20.64 -12.94 -27.28
CA ARG A 137 20.42 -11.66 -26.63
C ARG A 137 21.37 -10.62 -27.20
N ALA A 138 20.88 -9.39 -27.44
CA ALA A 138 21.66 -8.25 -27.93
C ALA A 138 22.67 -7.75 -26.89
N VAL A 139 23.74 -8.50 -26.62
CA VAL A 139 24.72 -8.19 -25.58
C VAL A 139 25.71 -7.09 -26.00
N GLU A 140 25.76 -6.73 -27.30
CA GLU A 140 26.75 -5.79 -27.85
C GLU A 140 26.26 -4.34 -27.98
N LEU A 141 25.01 -4.03 -27.69
CA LEU A 141 24.57 -2.64 -27.60
C LEU A 141 25.04 -2.05 -26.26
N PRO A 142 25.56 -0.80 -26.26
CA PRO A 142 25.91 -0.15 -25.03
C PRO A 142 24.65 0.00 -24.17
N ILE A 143 24.62 -0.66 -23.00
CA ILE A 143 23.56 -0.58 -22.01
C ILE A 143 23.69 0.80 -21.34
N THR A 144 23.13 1.81 -22.00
CA THR A 144 23.16 3.21 -21.52
C THR A 144 21.74 3.74 -21.37
N PRO A 145 21.53 4.72 -20.49
CA PRO A 145 20.25 5.41 -20.36
C PRO A 145 19.73 5.99 -21.67
N GLN A 146 20.62 6.49 -22.54
CA GLN A 146 20.27 7.05 -23.85
C GLN A 146 19.71 5.98 -24.79
N THR A 147 20.38 4.84 -24.86
CA THR A 147 19.93 3.70 -25.66
C THR A 147 18.60 3.18 -25.14
N LEU A 148 18.45 3.06 -23.82
CA LEU A 148 17.20 2.64 -23.17
C LEU A 148 16.06 3.61 -23.51
N ALA A 149 16.28 4.93 -23.36
CA ALA A 149 15.30 5.96 -23.69
C ALA A 149 14.83 5.87 -25.15
N LYS A 150 15.77 5.65 -26.09
CA LYS A 150 15.46 5.46 -27.50
C LYS A 150 14.58 4.22 -27.73
N PHE A 151 14.91 3.08 -27.14
CA PHE A 151 14.11 1.85 -27.31
C PHE A 151 12.71 1.97 -26.70
N ILE A 152 12.58 2.47 -25.48
CA ILE A 152 11.30 2.67 -24.81
C ILE A 152 10.45 3.68 -25.60
N GLY A 153 11.07 4.79 -26.05
CA GLY A 153 10.41 5.83 -26.84
C GLY A 153 9.90 5.31 -28.20
N THR A 154 10.75 4.59 -28.93
CA THR A 154 10.39 3.99 -30.21
C THR A 154 9.28 2.93 -30.06
N ALA A 155 9.28 2.16 -28.96
CA ALA A 155 8.21 1.22 -28.64
C ALA A 155 6.92 1.91 -28.14
N ASN A 156 6.93 3.23 -27.96
CA ASN A 156 5.84 4.02 -27.39
C ASN A 156 5.38 3.50 -26.03
N LEU A 157 6.34 3.18 -25.17
CA LEU A 157 6.14 2.70 -23.82
C LEU A 157 6.47 3.78 -22.77
N VAL A 158 6.02 3.59 -21.55
CA VAL A 158 6.53 4.29 -20.37
C VAL A 158 7.29 3.29 -19.47
N TRP A 159 8.24 3.80 -18.70
CA TRP A 159 8.96 2.97 -17.74
C TRP A 159 8.44 3.23 -16.33
N VAL A 160 7.83 2.21 -15.73
CA VAL A 160 7.35 2.24 -14.34
C VAL A 160 8.41 1.61 -13.44
N ILE A 161 8.83 2.34 -12.41
CA ILE A 161 9.78 1.89 -11.40
C ILE A 161 9.04 1.78 -10.08
N GLU A 162 8.77 0.56 -9.61
CA GLU A 162 8.12 0.31 -8.33
C GLU A 162 9.14 0.24 -7.18
N ASP A 163 8.67 0.56 -5.98
CA ASP A 163 9.47 0.53 -4.74
C ASP A 163 10.76 1.39 -4.81
N PHE A 164 10.69 2.49 -5.53
CA PHE A 164 11.80 3.42 -5.75
C PHE A 164 12.51 3.85 -4.44
N HIS A 165 11.79 3.88 -3.32
CA HIS A 165 12.36 4.21 -2.00
C HIS A 165 13.40 3.19 -1.48
N LYS A 166 13.44 1.97 -2.04
CA LYS A 166 14.42 0.93 -1.67
C LYS A 166 15.79 1.13 -2.31
N ILE A 167 15.90 2.03 -3.29
CA ILE A 167 17.18 2.40 -3.92
C ILE A 167 18.01 3.20 -2.91
N GLU A 168 19.29 2.88 -2.79
CA GLU A 168 20.23 3.61 -1.94
C GLU A 168 20.36 5.08 -2.36
N GLU A 169 20.61 5.95 -1.39
CA GLU A 169 20.64 7.41 -1.62
C GLU A 169 21.72 7.80 -2.64
N SER A 170 22.87 7.13 -2.63
CA SER A 170 23.94 7.30 -3.62
C SER A 170 23.46 7.07 -5.07
N HIS A 171 22.55 6.13 -5.27
CA HIS A 171 21.98 5.78 -6.57
C HIS A 171 20.81 6.68 -6.98
N LYS A 172 20.11 7.34 -6.04
CA LYS A 172 19.01 8.28 -6.37
C LYS A 172 19.47 9.45 -7.22
N LYS A 173 20.71 9.96 -6.97
CA LYS A 173 21.32 10.98 -7.81
C LYS A 173 21.53 10.52 -9.25
N GLN A 174 21.99 9.30 -9.45
CA GLN A 174 22.15 8.72 -10.79
C GLN A 174 20.80 8.52 -11.48
N MET A 175 19.76 8.14 -10.75
CA MET A 175 18.42 8.03 -11.29
C MET A 175 17.88 9.39 -11.74
N ALA A 176 18.16 10.48 -11.01
CA ALA A 176 17.82 11.83 -11.45
C ALA A 176 18.46 12.17 -12.80
N GLN A 177 19.73 11.77 -13.02
CA GLN A 177 20.40 11.95 -14.32
C GLN A 177 19.75 11.12 -15.42
N ILE A 178 19.33 9.88 -15.15
CA ILE A 178 18.57 9.06 -16.10
C ILE A 178 17.25 9.73 -16.47
N MET A 179 16.51 10.24 -15.47
CA MET A 179 15.28 10.98 -15.71
C MET A 179 15.51 12.20 -16.61
N LYS A 180 16.67 12.89 -16.48
CA LYS A 180 17.04 14.00 -17.37
C LYS A 180 17.23 13.53 -18.81
N VAL A 181 17.91 12.41 -19.03
CA VAL A 181 18.05 11.79 -20.36
C VAL A 181 16.68 11.51 -21.00
N PHE A 182 15.72 10.97 -20.23
CA PHE A 182 14.37 10.71 -20.69
C PHE A 182 13.59 12.00 -21.00
N MET A 183 13.82 13.07 -20.22
CA MET A 183 13.24 14.38 -20.51
C MET A 183 13.74 14.93 -21.84
N ASP A 184 15.04 14.85 -22.08
CA ASP A 184 15.64 15.35 -23.33
C ASP A 184 15.16 14.51 -24.53
N ALA A 185 15.09 13.20 -24.39
CA ALA A 185 14.57 12.30 -25.43
C ALA A 185 13.06 12.47 -25.69
N SER A 186 12.31 13.08 -24.78
CA SER A 186 10.87 13.32 -24.96
C SER A 186 10.55 14.36 -26.07
N VAL A 187 11.54 15.10 -26.55
CA VAL A 187 11.40 15.98 -27.73
C VAL A 187 11.11 15.12 -28.98
N GLU A 188 11.79 13.98 -29.10
CA GLU A 188 11.59 13.02 -30.19
C GLU A 188 10.42 12.06 -29.89
N PHE A 189 10.27 11.65 -28.61
CA PHE A 189 9.27 10.70 -28.15
C PHE A 189 8.33 11.32 -27.11
N PRO A 190 7.27 12.03 -27.49
CA PRO A 190 6.45 12.83 -26.56
C PRO A 190 5.81 12.06 -25.39
N ASN A 191 5.56 10.76 -25.57
CA ASN A 191 4.97 9.90 -24.55
C ASN A 191 6.01 9.25 -23.62
N LEU A 192 7.30 9.39 -23.96
CA LEU A 192 8.39 8.79 -23.17
C LEU A 192 8.47 9.42 -21.80
N LYS A 193 8.38 8.61 -20.76
CA LYS A 193 8.57 9.04 -19.36
C LYS A 193 8.93 7.90 -18.44
N ILE A 194 9.56 8.26 -17.34
CA ILE A 194 9.73 7.42 -16.16
C ILE A 194 8.63 7.80 -15.15
N ILE A 195 7.98 6.78 -14.60
CA ILE A 195 7.00 6.92 -13.51
C ILE A 195 7.52 6.12 -12.33
N ALA A 196 8.03 6.79 -11.30
CA ALA A 196 8.54 6.15 -10.11
C ALA A 196 7.48 6.11 -9.01
N LEU A 197 7.27 4.93 -8.41
CA LEU A 197 6.41 4.73 -7.24
C LEU A 197 7.29 4.58 -5.99
N GLY A 198 7.05 5.43 -4.97
CA GLY A 198 7.87 5.45 -3.75
C GLY A 198 7.07 5.59 -2.46
N ALA A 199 7.79 5.51 -1.34
CA ALA A 199 7.26 5.84 -0.03
C ALA A 199 7.19 7.36 0.18
N VAL A 200 6.68 7.79 1.33
CA VAL A 200 6.73 9.19 1.78
C VAL A 200 8.20 9.66 1.79
N ASN A 201 8.44 10.87 1.29
CA ASN A 201 9.74 11.52 1.09
C ASN A 201 10.52 11.14 -0.19
N SER A 202 10.15 10.09 -0.93
CA SER A 202 10.88 9.68 -2.15
C SER A 202 11.02 10.79 -3.20
N ALA A 203 10.05 11.69 -3.31
CA ALA A 203 10.11 12.79 -4.27
C ALA A 203 11.17 13.83 -3.89
N ARG A 204 11.26 14.21 -2.62
CA ARG A 204 12.26 15.17 -2.13
C ARG A 204 13.68 14.68 -2.36
N GLU A 205 13.90 13.39 -2.18
CA GLU A 205 15.21 12.77 -2.33
C GLU A 205 15.74 12.81 -3.77
N VAL A 206 14.87 12.82 -4.78
CA VAL A 206 15.28 12.96 -6.19
C VAL A 206 15.47 14.42 -6.58
N VAL A 207 14.52 15.27 -6.22
CA VAL A 207 14.49 16.69 -6.65
C VAL A 207 15.59 17.53 -5.99
N GLN A 208 16.03 17.17 -4.78
CA GLN A 208 17.10 17.91 -4.10
C GLN A 208 18.45 17.82 -4.81
N TYR A 209 18.69 16.80 -5.64
CA TYR A 209 19.97 16.60 -6.32
C TYR A 209 20.18 17.44 -7.59
N ASP A 210 19.08 17.96 -8.19
CA ASP A 210 19.17 18.80 -9.38
C ASP A 210 18.02 19.83 -9.39
N SER A 211 18.37 21.10 -9.24
CA SER A 211 17.39 22.20 -9.19
C SER A 211 16.66 22.40 -10.52
N GLU A 212 17.25 22.02 -11.66
CA GLU A 212 16.60 22.08 -12.99
C GLU A 212 15.47 21.06 -13.11
N MET A 213 15.53 19.98 -12.33
CA MET A 213 14.51 18.94 -12.31
C MET A 213 13.18 19.40 -11.69
N LYS A 214 13.19 20.40 -10.81
CA LYS A 214 12.00 20.86 -10.07
C LYS A 214 10.82 21.22 -10.98
N SER A 215 11.09 21.85 -12.12
CA SER A 215 10.03 22.25 -13.07
C SER A 215 9.56 21.10 -13.99
N ARG A 216 10.37 20.04 -14.11
CA ARG A 216 10.18 18.94 -15.05
C ARG A 216 9.72 17.63 -14.42
N ILE A 217 9.64 17.58 -13.08
CA ILE A 217 9.08 16.46 -12.32
C ILE A 217 7.68 16.83 -11.83
N SER A 218 6.75 15.90 -11.95
CA SER A 218 5.45 15.95 -11.29
C SER A 218 5.51 15.12 -10.02
N GLU A 219 5.51 15.78 -8.88
CA GLU A 219 5.45 15.14 -7.57
C GLU A 219 3.98 14.99 -7.15
N LEU A 220 3.54 13.75 -7.01
CA LEU A 220 2.15 13.40 -6.76
C LEU A 220 2.04 12.60 -5.46
N GLU A 221 1.64 13.28 -4.42
CA GLU A 221 1.29 12.60 -3.16
C GLU A 221 -0.08 11.92 -3.29
N VAL A 222 -0.11 10.64 -2.94
CA VAL A 222 -1.34 9.87 -2.81
C VAL A 222 -1.69 9.83 -1.32
N PRO A 223 -2.66 10.66 -0.89
CA PRO A 223 -3.02 10.75 0.53
C PRO A 223 -3.81 9.52 0.98
N LEU A 224 -3.99 9.38 2.29
CA LEU A 224 -4.96 8.46 2.86
C LEU A 224 -6.37 8.76 2.31
N MET A 225 -7.20 7.73 2.20
CA MET A 225 -8.58 7.90 1.74
C MET A 225 -9.46 8.51 2.83
N SER A 226 -10.35 9.41 2.43
CA SER A 226 -11.43 9.88 3.30
C SER A 226 -12.40 8.77 3.64
N HIS A 227 -13.14 8.93 4.73
CA HIS A 227 -14.20 8.01 5.14
C HIS A 227 -15.22 7.75 4.00
N ASP A 228 -15.60 8.78 3.24
CA ASP A 228 -16.53 8.62 2.12
C ASP A 228 -15.95 7.79 1.00
N ASN A 229 -14.67 7.94 0.68
CA ASN A 229 -14.01 7.12 -0.33
C ASN A 229 -13.92 5.64 0.11
N LEU A 230 -13.62 5.37 1.38
CA LEU A 230 -13.62 4.02 1.93
C LEU A 230 -15.03 3.40 1.92
N LYS A 231 -16.08 4.17 2.27
CA LYS A 231 -17.47 3.72 2.16
C LYS A 231 -17.82 3.34 0.72
N ARG A 232 -17.38 4.11 -0.27
CA ARG A 232 -17.62 3.80 -1.69
C ARG A 232 -16.97 2.48 -2.13
N ILE A 233 -15.83 2.07 -1.54
CA ILE A 233 -15.25 0.74 -1.78
C ILE A 233 -16.23 -0.33 -1.29
N ILE A 234 -16.74 -0.18 -0.06
CA ILE A 234 -17.69 -1.13 0.55
C ILE A 234 -18.96 -1.20 -0.28
N GLU A 235 -19.57 -0.08 -0.61
CA GLU A 235 -20.81 0.01 -1.41
C GLU A 235 -20.65 -0.62 -2.82
N THR A 236 -19.47 -0.45 -3.42
CA THR A 236 -19.16 -1.07 -4.71
C THR A 236 -19.09 -2.59 -4.55
N GLY A 237 -18.42 -3.08 -3.52
CA GLY A 237 -18.37 -4.50 -3.20
C GLY A 237 -19.75 -5.09 -2.90
N GLU A 238 -20.59 -4.37 -2.14
CA GLU A 238 -21.99 -4.75 -1.88
C GLU A 238 -22.78 -5.02 -3.17
N LYS A 239 -22.66 -4.08 -4.11
CA LYS A 239 -23.35 -4.19 -5.42
C LYS A 239 -22.83 -5.36 -6.25
N LEU A 240 -21.51 -5.55 -6.29
CA LEU A 240 -20.90 -6.60 -7.11
C LEU A 240 -21.15 -8.01 -6.57
N LEU A 241 -21.18 -8.17 -5.25
CA LEU A 241 -21.39 -9.47 -4.58
C LEU A 241 -22.85 -9.73 -4.21
N ASN A 242 -23.74 -8.75 -4.38
CA ASN A 242 -25.14 -8.79 -3.93
C ASN A 242 -25.25 -9.09 -2.42
N VAL A 243 -24.49 -8.34 -1.64
CA VAL A 243 -24.47 -8.40 -0.17
C VAL A 243 -24.80 -7.05 0.43
N LYS A 244 -25.12 -7.02 1.73
CA LYS A 244 -25.34 -5.76 2.46
C LYS A 244 -24.70 -5.81 3.84
N PHE A 245 -23.79 -4.90 4.09
CA PHE A 245 -23.29 -4.60 5.43
C PHE A 245 -24.27 -3.66 6.15
N SER A 246 -24.41 -3.79 7.46
CA SER A 246 -25.16 -2.79 8.24
C SER A 246 -24.35 -1.48 8.33
N ASP A 247 -25.02 -0.36 8.55
CA ASP A 247 -24.34 0.95 8.68
C ASP A 247 -23.32 0.96 9.83
N ASN A 248 -23.62 0.25 10.92
CA ASN A 248 -22.69 0.08 12.02
C ASN A 248 -21.41 -0.64 11.56
N VAL A 249 -21.54 -1.78 10.87
CA VAL A 249 -20.39 -2.53 10.34
C VAL A 249 -19.60 -1.69 9.34
N THR A 250 -20.27 -1.00 8.41
CA THR A 250 -19.64 -0.11 7.44
C THR A 250 -18.81 0.98 8.15
N ASN A 251 -19.39 1.65 9.14
CA ASN A 251 -18.68 2.70 9.89
C ASN A 251 -17.48 2.14 10.67
N ARG A 252 -17.61 0.96 11.27
CA ARG A 252 -16.51 0.28 11.96
C ARG A 252 -15.38 -0.07 10.99
N ILE A 253 -15.68 -0.70 9.84
CA ILE A 253 -14.66 -1.01 8.81
C ILE A 253 -13.90 0.26 8.44
N VAL A 254 -14.61 1.35 8.13
CA VAL A 254 -13.99 2.63 7.74
C VAL A 254 -13.08 3.19 8.84
N THR A 255 -13.53 3.13 10.10
CA THR A 255 -12.76 3.60 11.25
C THR A 255 -11.48 2.80 11.43
N TYR A 256 -11.58 1.46 11.45
CA TYR A 256 -10.42 0.57 11.66
C TYR A 256 -9.46 0.57 10.46
N SER A 257 -9.93 0.94 9.28
CA SER A 257 -9.08 1.06 8.09
C SER A 257 -8.08 2.23 8.14
N SER A 258 -8.25 3.20 9.02
CA SER A 258 -7.33 4.35 9.19
C SER A 258 -6.93 5.03 7.86
N GLY A 259 -7.88 5.17 6.93
CA GLY A 259 -7.64 5.75 5.61
C GLY A 259 -6.96 4.83 4.59
N LEU A 260 -6.71 3.55 4.94
CA LEU A 260 -6.06 2.57 4.08
C LEU A 260 -7.07 1.71 3.31
N PRO A 261 -7.20 1.85 1.99
CA PRO A 261 -8.07 0.97 1.19
C PRO A 261 -7.68 -0.50 1.29
N ALA A 262 -6.40 -0.83 1.42
CA ALA A 262 -5.97 -2.22 1.60
C ALA A 262 -6.59 -2.88 2.84
N VAL A 263 -6.64 -2.17 3.97
CA VAL A 263 -7.29 -2.65 5.20
C VAL A 263 -8.80 -2.74 5.02
N THR A 264 -9.44 -1.78 4.34
CA THR A 264 -10.86 -1.85 4.01
C THR A 264 -11.19 -3.12 3.20
N HIS A 265 -10.40 -3.40 2.16
CA HIS A 265 -10.53 -4.63 1.37
C HIS A 265 -10.35 -5.88 2.22
N GLN A 266 -9.35 -5.91 3.11
CA GLN A 266 -9.08 -7.07 3.97
C GLN A 266 -10.24 -7.34 4.93
N LEU A 267 -10.71 -6.32 5.65
CA LEU A 267 -11.83 -6.48 6.59
C LEU A 267 -13.14 -6.89 5.87
N CYS A 268 -13.41 -6.33 4.69
CA CYS A 268 -14.56 -6.73 3.89
C CYS A 268 -14.45 -8.18 3.39
N LEU A 269 -13.24 -8.59 2.97
CA LEU A 269 -12.97 -9.96 2.53
C LEU A 269 -13.23 -10.94 3.67
N LEU A 270 -12.59 -10.76 4.82
CA LEU A 270 -12.76 -11.61 6.01
C LEU A 270 -14.23 -11.69 6.45
N LEU A 271 -14.93 -10.56 6.52
CA LEU A 271 -16.35 -10.53 6.86
C LEU A 271 -17.22 -11.30 5.86
N CYS A 272 -16.91 -11.24 4.58
CA CYS A 272 -17.61 -12.01 3.57
C CYS A 272 -17.34 -13.51 3.72
N GLU A 273 -16.09 -13.91 3.93
CA GLU A 273 -15.68 -15.30 4.14
C GLU A 273 -16.37 -15.89 5.36
N LEU A 274 -16.31 -15.19 6.49
CA LEU A 274 -17.00 -15.58 7.73
C LEU A 274 -18.53 -15.73 7.57
N ASN A 275 -19.12 -15.09 6.56
CA ASN A 275 -20.55 -15.21 6.23
C ASN A 275 -20.81 -16.11 4.99
N ASP A 276 -19.89 -16.98 4.63
CA ASP A 276 -19.98 -17.93 3.50
C ASP A 276 -20.25 -17.25 2.15
N VAL A 277 -19.70 -16.05 1.94
CA VAL A 277 -19.80 -15.28 0.70
C VAL A 277 -18.48 -15.35 -0.06
N PHE A 278 -18.33 -16.30 -0.97
CA PHE A 278 -17.13 -16.48 -1.80
C PHE A 278 -17.31 -15.97 -3.24
N LYS A 279 -18.54 -15.66 -3.63
CA LYS A 279 -18.91 -15.14 -4.96
C LYS A 279 -20.22 -14.38 -4.91
N THR A 280 -20.56 -13.67 -6.00
CA THR A 280 -21.85 -12.98 -6.15
C THR A 280 -23.02 -13.90 -5.76
N LYS A 281 -23.86 -13.43 -4.85
CA LYS A 281 -25.04 -14.17 -4.37
C LYS A 281 -26.24 -13.93 -5.30
N GLY A 282 -27.02 -14.99 -5.52
CA GLY A 282 -28.25 -14.90 -6.30
C GLY A 282 -29.38 -14.09 -5.63
N LYS A 283 -29.34 -14.00 -4.29
CA LYS A 283 -30.23 -13.16 -3.47
C LYS A 283 -29.41 -12.26 -2.58
N LEU A 284 -29.97 -11.07 -2.27
CA LEU A 284 -29.33 -10.15 -1.35
C LEU A 284 -29.07 -10.83 0.00
N THR A 285 -27.79 -10.92 0.36
CA THR A 285 -27.33 -11.57 1.59
C THR A 285 -26.85 -10.50 2.57
N LYS A 286 -27.43 -10.48 3.78
CA LYS A 286 -27.00 -9.57 4.84
C LYS A 286 -25.78 -10.15 5.55
N ILE A 287 -24.73 -9.34 5.70
CA ILE A 287 -23.53 -9.69 6.46
C ILE A 287 -23.82 -9.53 7.95
N GLN A 288 -23.56 -10.59 8.73
CA GLN A 288 -23.81 -10.61 10.16
C GLN A 288 -22.81 -9.72 10.91
N SER A 289 -23.33 -8.73 11.64
CA SER A 289 -22.52 -7.79 12.40
C SER A 289 -21.80 -8.44 13.60
N GLN A 290 -22.34 -9.55 14.12
CA GLN A 290 -21.77 -10.29 15.24
C GLN A 290 -20.38 -10.84 14.94
N ARG A 291 -20.10 -11.18 13.68
CA ARG A 291 -18.80 -11.70 13.25
C ARG A 291 -17.71 -10.63 13.01
N PHE A 292 -18.02 -9.36 13.26
CA PHE A 292 -17.03 -8.30 13.05
C PHE A 292 -15.80 -8.45 13.97
N ASN A 293 -16.00 -8.87 15.22
CA ASN A 293 -14.90 -9.08 16.15
C ASN A 293 -14.01 -10.27 15.74
N GLU A 294 -14.61 -11.34 15.18
CA GLU A 294 -13.88 -12.47 14.59
C GLU A 294 -13.00 -11.98 13.42
N ALA A 295 -13.57 -11.19 12.49
CA ALA A 295 -12.82 -10.64 11.38
C ALA A 295 -11.65 -9.73 11.84
N MET A 296 -11.80 -9.00 12.95
CA MET A 296 -10.70 -8.21 13.51
C MET A 296 -9.60 -9.09 14.10
N VAL A 297 -9.98 -10.19 14.78
CA VAL A 297 -8.99 -11.14 15.32
C VAL A 297 -8.21 -11.78 14.18
N GLU A 298 -8.88 -12.29 13.14
CA GLU A 298 -8.23 -12.86 11.96
C GLU A 298 -7.31 -11.82 11.27
N TYR A 299 -7.76 -10.58 11.13
CA TYR A 299 -6.91 -9.49 10.58
C TYR A 299 -5.62 -9.30 11.40
N VAL A 300 -5.72 -9.30 12.73
CA VAL A 300 -4.58 -9.17 13.63
C VAL A 300 -3.66 -10.37 13.52
N GLU A 301 -4.20 -11.59 13.48
CA GLU A 301 -3.43 -12.83 13.37
C GLU A 301 -2.68 -12.95 12.05
N GLU A 302 -3.32 -12.62 10.92
CA GLU A 302 -2.69 -12.64 9.58
C GLU A 302 -1.52 -11.65 9.44
N ASN A 303 -1.56 -10.56 10.22
CA ASN A 303 -0.52 -9.52 10.19
C ASN A 303 0.43 -9.59 11.41
N SER A 304 0.42 -10.72 12.14
CA SER A 304 0.90 -10.78 13.52
C SER A 304 2.40 -10.56 13.72
N ASP A 305 3.27 -11.10 12.90
CA ASP A 305 4.69 -11.19 13.26
C ASP A 305 5.40 -9.82 13.35
N SER A 306 5.28 -8.98 12.32
CA SER A 306 5.98 -7.69 12.33
C SER A 306 5.24 -6.61 13.13
N PHE A 307 3.92 -6.50 13.00
CA PHE A 307 3.15 -5.48 13.72
C PHE A 307 2.96 -5.83 15.19
N LYS A 308 2.85 -7.13 15.51
CA LYS A 308 2.81 -7.63 16.88
C LYS A 308 4.10 -7.29 17.62
N ALA A 309 5.26 -7.57 17.02
CA ALA A 309 6.56 -7.24 17.62
C ALA A 309 6.70 -5.73 17.89
N ILE A 310 6.29 -4.88 16.93
CA ILE A 310 6.27 -3.42 17.10
C ILE A 310 5.33 -3.02 18.24
N PHE A 311 4.13 -3.57 18.29
CA PHE A 311 3.13 -3.26 19.31
C PHE A 311 3.57 -3.73 20.71
N GLU A 312 4.05 -4.96 20.84
CA GLU A 312 4.56 -5.51 22.10
C GLU A 312 5.75 -4.70 22.63
N GLN A 313 6.69 -4.33 21.73
CA GLN A 313 7.82 -3.49 22.13
C GLN A 313 7.37 -2.08 22.54
N ALA A 314 6.43 -1.49 21.82
CA ALA A 314 5.89 -0.17 22.15
C ALA A 314 5.16 -0.17 23.50
N THR A 315 4.40 -1.24 23.79
CA THR A 315 3.58 -1.36 25.01
C THR A 315 4.30 -1.97 26.20
N LYS A 316 5.54 -2.48 26.01
CA LYS A 316 6.33 -3.12 27.07
C LYS A 316 6.44 -2.21 28.31
N THR A 317 5.95 -2.69 29.44
CA THR A 317 6.03 -1.99 30.71
C THR A 317 7.38 -2.24 31.38
N ILE A 318 8.21 -1.20 31.50
CA ILE A 318 9.53 -1.28 32.12
C ILE A 318 9.45 -1.01 33.63
N HIS A 319 8.48 -0.18 34.03
CA HIS A 319 8.20 0.15 35.44
C HIS A 319 6.70 0.30 35.65
N THR A 320 6.19 -0.07 36.81
CA THR A 320 4.78 0.10 37.22
C THR A 320 4.47 1.60 37.36
N ARG A 321 3.97 2.22 36.31
CA ARG A 321 3.56 3.64 36.30
C ARG A 321 2.06 3.69 36.55
N LYS A 322 1.63 4.33 37.63
CA LYS A 322 0.21 4.35 38.02
C LYS A 322 -0.74 5.06 37.05
N ASN A 323 -0.24 6.03 36.27
CA ASN A 323 -1.10 6.91 35.47
C ASN A 323 -0.70 7.06 34.01
N GLU A 324 0.38 6.44 33.53
CA GLU A 324 0.93 6.61 32.17
C GLU A 324 1.47 5.27 31.66
N ASN A 325 0.60 4.25 31.67
CA ASN A 325 0.90 2.97 31.05
C ASN A 325 0.97 3.18 29.52
N PRO A 326 2.01 2.68 28.84
CA PRO A 326 2.13 2.80 27.37
C PRO A 326 0.91 2.32 26.60
N LEU A 327 0.28 1.23 27.04
CA LEU A 327 -0.93 0.70 26.43
C LEU A 327 -2.11 1.67 26.51
N ASP A 328 -2.33 2.23 27.72
CA ASP A 328 -3.40 3.22 27.96
C ASP A 328 -3.17 4.49 27.12
N LEU A 329 -1.91 4.95 27.00
CA LEU A 329 -1.56 6.11 26.20
C LEU A 329 -1.86 5.89 24.72
N LEU A 330 -1.53 4.72 24.17
CA LEU A 330 -1.89 4.37 22.80
C LEU A 330 -3.42 4.32 22.62
N GLY A 331 -4.15 3.79 23.61
CA GLY A 331 -5.60 3.80 23.65
C GLY A 331 -6.18 5.21 23.58
N TYR A 332 -5.68 6.14 24.38
CA TYR A 332 -6.10 7.54 24.33
C TYR A 332 -5.79 8.22 23.00
N ILE A 333 -4.61 7.96 22.41
CA ILE A 333 -4.23 8.47 21.09
C ILE A 333 -5.20 7.98 20.01
N ILE A 334 -5.54 6.69 20.04
CA ILE A 334 -6.51 6.11 19.10
C ILE A 334 -7.90 6.73 19.28
N THR A 335 -8.36 6.85 20.53
CA THR A 335 -9.68 7.42 20.86
C THR A 335 -9.81 8.87 20.44
N LEU A 336 -8.70 9.61 20.37
CA LEU A 336 -8.67 10.97 19.85
C LEU A 336 -9.16 11.05 18.39
N GLY A 337 -9.03 9.97 17.61
CA GLY A 337 -9.55 9.86 16.23
C GLY A 337 -8.84 10.75 15.21
N LYS A 338 -7.73 11.39 15.57
CA LYS A 338 -6.96 12.30 14.70
C LYS A 338 -5.80 11.61 14.02
N GLU A 339 -5.41 12.11 12.84
CA GLU A 339 -4.19 11.64 12.15
C GLU A 339 -2.94 12.25 12.80
N ASN A 340 -3.02 13.54 13.12
CA ASN A 340 -1.97 14.29 13.81
C ASN A 340 -2.56 14.87 15.09
N PHE A 341 -1.82 14.85 16.17
CA PHE A 341 -2.26 15.37 17.46
C PHE A 341 -1.15 16.11 18.20
N THR A 342 -1.53 17.04 19.04
CA THR A 342 -0.64 17.75 19.95
C THR A 342 -0.72 17.15 21.36
N ILE A 343 0.28 17.40 22.20
CA ILE A 343 0.24 16.99 23.62
C ILE A 343 -0.94 17.65 24.34
N ALA A 344 -1.31 18.89 23.99
CA ALA A 344 -2.44 19.58 24.60
C ALA A 344 -3.77 18.88 24.31
N GLU A 345 -4.01 18.50 23.06
CA GLU A 345 -5.22 17.76 22.65
C GLU A 345 -5.31 16.39 23.33
N LEU A 346 -4.18 15.66 23.42
CA LEU A 346 -4.13 14.37 24.09
C LEU A 346 -4.41 14.53 25.59
N LYS A 347 -3.81 15.53 26.23
CA LYS A 347 -4.06 15.83 27.65
C LYS A 347 -5.53 16.14 27.91
N GLU A 348 -6.15 16.98 27.08
CA GLU A 348 -7.58 17.30 27.15
C GLU A 348 -8.45 16.03 27.02
N SER A 349 -8.11 15.15 26.07
CA SER A 349 -8.82 13.88 25.88
C SER A 349 -8.72 12.99 27.14
N ILE A 350 -7.54 12.86 27.73
CA ILE A 350 -7.34 12.07 28.97
C ILE A 350 -8.12 12.69 30.12
N GLN A 351 -8.15 14.02 30.23
CA GLN A 351 -8.86 14.74 31.30
C GLN A 351 -10.37 14.57 31.21
N LYS A 352 -10.96 14.33 30.03
CA LYS A 352 -12.40 14.00 29.89
C LYS A 352 -12.76 12.70 30.61
N GLY A 353 -11.85 11.72 30.63
CA GLY A 353 -12.00 10.45 31.37
C GLY A 353 -11.49 10.50 32.81
N ASN A 354 -10.53 11.38 33.10
CA ASN A 354 -9.89 11.52 34.43
C ASN A 354 -9.60 12.99 34.74
N ILE A 355 -10.57 13.67 35.36
CA ILE A 355 -10.52 15.11 35.70
C ILE A 355 -9.26 15.48 36.51
N ASN A 356 -8.75 14.56 37.34
CA ASN A 356 -7.58 14.79 38.19
C ASN A 356 -6.24 14.54 37.48
N TYR A 357 -6.25 14.19 36.19
CA TYR A 357 -5.03 13.94 35.42
C TYR A 357 -4.22 15.24 35.23
N ARG A 358 -3.05 15.30 35.83
CA ARG A 358 -2.17 16.48 35.74
C ARG A 358 -1.30 16.51 34.49
N GLY A 359 -0.87 15.35 33.99
CA GLY A 359 -0.12 15.18 32.74
C GLY A 359 1.23 15.89 32.71
N ASN A 360 1.91 16.08 33.84
CA ASN A 360 3.17 16.82 33.92
C ASN A 360 4.29 16.17 33.09
N ASN A 361 4.26 14.85 32.96
CA ASN A 361 5.26 14.07 32.21
C ASN A 361 4.72 13.51 30.90
N LEU A 362 3.50 13.87 30.49
CA LEU A 362 2.86 13.29 29.29
C LEU A 362 3.75 13.42 28.06
N LYS A 363 4.32 14.63 27.82
CA LYS A 363 5.22 14.83 26.68
C LYS A 363 6.38 13.85 26.70
N LYS A 364 7.04 13.68 27.85
CA LYS A 364 8.18 12.75 27.98
C LYS A 364 7.79 11.32 27.58
N TYR A 365 6.60 10.85 27.98
CA TYR A 365 6.15 9.48 27.66
C TYR A 365 5.72 9.34 26.21
N ILE A 366 5.19 10.39 25.60
CA ILE A 366 4.88 10.38 24.15
C ILE A 366 6.17 10.47 23.34
N ASP A 367 7.17 11.24 23.78
CA ASP A 367 8.48 11.26 23.12
C ASP A 367 9.15 9.86 23.15
N GLU A 368 8.97 9.06 24.20
CA GLU A 368 9.47 7.68 24.24
C GLU A 368 8.95 6.83 23.06
N PHE A 369 7.72 7.05 22.56
CA PHE A 369 7.18 6.33 21.40
C PHE A 369 7.84 6.72 20.07
N THR A 370 8.62 7.79 20.04
CA THR A 370 9.41 8.17 18.85
C THR A 370 10.81 7.56 18.86
N GLU A 371 11.19 6.85 19.93
CA GLU A 371 12.51 6.28 20.10
C GLU A 371 12.58 4.81 19.65
N PRO A 372 13.76 4.30 19.25
CA PRO A 372 13.95 2.91 18.79
C PRO A 372 13.54 1.86 19.84
N ASN A 373 13.69 2.16 21.13
CA ASN A 373 13.31 1.26 22.21
C ASN A 373 11.78 1.03 22.31
N ARG A 374 10.98 1.83 21.63
CA ARG A 374 9.53 1.73 21.46
C ARG A 374 9.15 1.50 19.99
N SER A 375 10.08 0.98 19.18
CA SER A 375 9.92 0.71 17.76
C SER A 375 9.49 1.92 16.93
N GLU A 376 9.75 3.14 17.38
CA GLU A 376 9.36 4.39 16.70
C GLU A 376 7.90 4.34 16.22
N ILE A 377 6.99 3.83 17.07
CA ILE A 377 5.58 3.65 16.69
C ILE A 377 4.90 4.98 16.36
N LEU A 378 5.40 6.08 16.95
CA LEU A 378 5.02 7.45 16.61
C LEU A 378 6.20 8.19 15.96
N ARG A 379 5.87 9.26 15.25
CA ARG A 379 6.81 10.26 14.74
C ARG A 379 6.39 11.64 15.18
N PHE A 380 7.38 12.53 15.29
CA PHE A 380 7.17 13.94 15.64
C PHE A 380 7.42 14.83 14.42
N ASN A 381 6.50 15.73 14.15
CA ASN A 381 6.63 16.76 13.12
C ASN A 381 6.99 18.08 13.78
N GLU A 382 8.24 18.50 13.67
CA GLU A 382 8.75 19.74 14.26
C GLU A 382 8.05 20.98 13.71
N ASN A 383 7.73 21.02 12.41
CA ASN A 383 7.13 22.18 11.78
C ASN A 383 5.72 22.50 12.30
N HIS A 384 4.97 21.47 12.70
CA HIS A 384 3.60 21.60 13.18
C HIS A 384 3.44 21.28 14.66
N ASN A 385 4.52 20.87 15.34
CA ASN A 385 4.53 20.45 16.75
C ASN A 385 3.46 19.36 17.03
N THR A 386 3.36 18.37 16.13
CA THR A 386 2.37 17.29 16.19
C THR A 386 3.02 15.92 16.16
N TYR A 387 2.36 14.95 16.77
CA TYR A 387 2.72 13.52 16.70
C TYR A 387 1.74 12.79 15.78
N TYR A 388 2.22 11.71 15.16
CA TYR A 388 1.42 10.84 14.29
C TYR A 388 2.00 9.42 14.30
N PHE A 389 1.18 8.43 13.97
CA PHE A 389 1.68 7.06 13.82
C PHE A 389 2.68 6.97 12.67
N SER A 390 3.80 6.30 12.90
CA SER A 390 4.86 6.13 11.90
C SER A 390 4.35 5.43 10.63
N ASN A 391 3.33 4.59 10.76
CA ASN A 391 2.70 3.87 9.67
C ASN A 391 1.19 3.70 9.94
N PRO A 392 0.31 4.05 8.98
CA PRO A 392 -1.13 3.86 9.12
C PRO A 392 -1.56 2.39 9.31
N PHE A 393 -0.81 1.41 8.80
CA PHE A 393 -1.06 0.00 9.08
C PHE A 393 -0.85 -0.34 10.56
N ILE A 394 0.20 0.21 11.18
CA ILE A 394 0.44 0.05 12.62
C ILE A 394 -0.72 0.68 13.40
N LYS A 395 -1.20 1.85 12.98
CA LYS A 395 -2.38 2.48 13.61
C LYS A 395 -3.60 1.57 13.51
N ALA A 396 -3.88 1.03 12.32
CA ALA A 396 -5.01 0.11 12.10
C ALA A 396 -4.86 -1.16 12.95
N TYR A 397 -3.66 -1.74 13.00
CA TYR A 397 -3.35 -2.90 13.85
C TYR A 397 -3.59 -2.61 15.33
N VAL A 398 -3.08 -1.50 15.85
CA VAL A 398 -3.29 -1.07 17.24
C VAL A 398 -4.78 -0.89 17.54
N GLN A 399 -5.54 -0.27 16.62
CA GLN A 399 -6.98 -0.11 16.77
C GLN A 399 -7.71 -1.47 16.88
N CYS A 400 -7.38 -2.39 15.98
CA CYS A 400 -7.97 -3.74 16.00
C CYS A 400 -7.58 -4.51 17.27
N SER A 401 -6.31 -4.47 17.66
CA SER A 401 -5.79 -5.15 18.86
C SER A 401 -6.41 -4.62 20.15
N LEU A 402 -6.66 -3.31 20.22
CA LEU A 402 -7.30 -2.69 21.40
C LEU A 402 -8.83 -2.74 21.35
N LYS A 403 -9.42 -3.21 20.23
CA LYS A 403 -10.88 -3.24 20.00
C LYS A 403 -11.56 -1.89 20.27
N ILE A 404 -10.85 -0.79 19.98
CA ILE A 404 -11.32 0.57 20.24
C ILE A 404 -12.11 1.09 19.05
N ASP A 405 -13.36 1.40 19.27
CA ASP A 405 -14.22 2.10 18.32
C ASP A 405 -14.24 3.60 18.65
N SER A 406 -13.79 4.44 17.74
CA SER A 406 -13.74 5.91 17.92
C SER A 406 -15.11 6.57 18.05
N GLN A 407 -16.21 5.85 17.80
CA GLN A 407 -17.58 6.36 17.96
C GLN A 407 -18.16 6.11 19.36
N GLN A 408 -17.50 5.31 20.21
CA GLN A 408 -17.90 5.14 21.61
C GLN A 408 -17.14 6.10 22.52
N SER A 409 -17.41 7.40 22.37
CA SER A 409 -16.92 8.44 23.31
C SER A 409 -17.72 8.42 24.63
N GLN A 410 -17.87 7.29 25.27
CA GLN A 410 -18.38 7.26 26.65
C GLN A 410 -17.48 6.32 27.47
N THR A 411 -16.76 6.94 28.40
CA THR A 411 -16.11 6.37 29.57
C THR A 411 -15.69 4.91 29.42
N ILE A 412 -14.59 4.68 28.70
CA ILE A 412 -13.99 3.35 28.63
C ILE A 412 -13.38 3.08 30.00
N HIS A 413 -13.98 2.20 30.78
CA HIS A 413 -13.33 1.51 31.89
C HIS A 413 -12.32 0.51 31.29
N PHE A 414 -11.25 1.05 30.74
CA PHE A 414 -10.20 0.33 30.03
C PHE A 414 -9.65 -0.87 30.81
N LYS A 415 -9.68 -0.80 32.14
CA LYS A 415 -9.23 -1.90 33.01
C LYS A 415 -10.18 -3.08 33.05
N GLU A 416 -11.50 -2.86 32.96
CA GLU A 416 -12.48 -3.95 33.07
C GLU A 416 -12.64 -4.68 31.73
N ASP A 417 -12.67 -3.97 30.62
CA ASP A 417 -12.82 -4.60 29.30
C ASP A 417 -11.57 -5.39 28.90
N PHE A 418 -10.36 -4.90 29.21
CA PHE A 418 -9.13 -5.64 28.99
C PHE A 418 -8.99 -6.87 29.92
N LYS A 419 -9.40 -6.77 31.19
CA LYS A 419 -9.46 -7.93 32.09
C LYS A 419 -10.44 -8.97 31.58
N ASN A 420 -11.59 -8.57 31.02
CA ASN A 420 -12.58 -9.48 30.49
C ASN A 420 -12.09 -10.18 29.22
N VAL A 421 -11.39 -9.48 28.33
CA VAL A 421 -10.78 -10.06 27.12
C VAL A 421 -9.66 -11.04 27.49
N LEU A 422 -8.77 -10.68 28.43
CA LEU A 422 -7.75 -11.61 28.94
C LEU A 422 -8.37 -12.84 29.64
N LYS A 423 -9.46 -12.67 30.40
CA LYS A 423 -10.19 -13.80 30.98
C LYS A 423 -10.83 -14.68 29.92
N GLU A 424 -11.43 -14.12 28.87
CA GLU A 424 -12.00 -14.90 27.77
C GLU A 424 -10.94 -15.68 26.98
N GLU A 425 -9.77 -15.06 26.70
CA GLU A 425 -8.65 -15.74 26.03
C GLU A 425 -7.99 -16.80 26.93
N LEU A 426 -7.84 -16.54 28.24
CA LEU A 426 -7.38 -17.56 29.21
C LEU A 426 -8.35 -18.74 29.32
N ILE A 427 -9.65 -18.48 29.31
CA ILE A 427 -10.69 -19.52 29.31
C ILE A 427 -10.66 -20.32 28.01
N LEU A 428 -10.42 -19.66 26.88
CA LEU A 428 -10.30 -20.33 25.57
C LEU A 428 -9.00 -21.18 25.52
N ALA A 429 -7.89 -20.63 25.97
CA ALA A 429 -6.63 -21.36 26.10
C ALA A 429 -6.73 -22.55 27.05
N GLN A 430 -7.43 -22.40 28.18
CA GLN A 430 -7.69 -23.50 29.11
C GLN A 430 -8.59 -24.58 28.50
N ARG A 431 -9.58 -24.23 27.64
CA ARG A 431 -10.40 -25.22 26.95
C ARG A 431 -9.60 -26.00 25.91
N VAL A 432 -8.78 -25.33 25.12
CA VAL A 432 -7.90 -25.96 24.13
C VAL A 432 -6.87 -26.87 24.81
N PHE A 433 -6.29 -26.40 25.94
CA PHE A 433 -5.34 -27.21 26.72
C PHE A 433 -6.02 -28.44 27.37
N LYS A 434 -7.27 -28.28 27.80
CA LYS A 434 -8.05 -29.37 28.40
C LYS A 434 -8.46 -30.46 27.39
N GLU A 435 -8.73 -30.04 26.13
CA GLU A 435 -9.03 -30.98 25.03
C GLU A 435 -7.77 -31.74 24.55
N ASP A 436 -6.58 -31.10 24.60
CA ASP A 436 -5.35 -31.72 24.08
C ASP A 436 -4.52 -32.48 25.17
N PHE A 437 -4.63 -32.13 26.45
CA PHE A 437 -3.70 -32.61 27.50
C PHE A 437 -4.38 -33.15 28.78
N GLY A 438 -5.72 -33.17 28.87
CA GLY A 438 -6.43 -33.68 30.06
C GLY A 438 -6.42 -32.72 31.25
N ASP A 439 -7.15 -33.08 32.36
CA ASP A 439 -7.33 -32.22 33.54
C ASP A 439 -6.00 -31.92 34.25
N PHE A 440 -5.42 -30.75 34.02
CA PHE A 440 -4.40 -30.14 34.85
C PHE A 440 -5.05 -29.03 35.70
N ASP A 441 -4.92 -29.12 37.01
CA ASP A 441 -5.44 -28.16 37.97
C ASP A 441 -4.56 -26.90 37.99
N PHE A 442 -5.04 -25.83 37.39
CA PHE A 442 -4.46 -24.49 37.52
C PHE A 442 -5.15 -23.83 38.71
N GLY A 443 -4.45 -23.72 39.85
CA GLY A 443 -4.94 -23.07 41.06
C GLY A 443 -5.58 -21.69 40.79
N ASP A 444 -6.52 -21.31 41.68
CA ASP A 444 -7.36 -20.11 41.58
C ASP A 444 -6.56 -18.82 41.35
N PHE A 445 -6.87 -18.15 40.20
CA PHE A 445 -6.32 -16.85 39.83
C PHE A 445 -7.24 -15.69 40.24
N ASP A 446 -7.70 -15.68 41.47
CA ASP A 446 -8.55 -14.57 41.98
C ASP A 446 -7.78 -13.35 42.48
N ASP A 447 -6.44 -13.36 42.44
CA ASP A 447 -5.55 -12.29 42.95
C ASP A 447 -4.68 -11.60 41.85
N LEU A 448 -5.15 -11.47 40.64
CA LEU A 448 -4.46 -10.67 39.59
C LEU A 448 -5.28 -9.46 39.18
#